data_ff78bad1700a6a574b5a92e5a3015645
#
_entry.id   ff78bad1700a6a574b5a92e5a3015645
#
_cell.length_a   1.000
_cell.length_b   1.000
_cell.length_c   1.000
_cell.angle_alpha   90.00
_cell.angle_beta   90.00
_cell.angle_gamma   90.00
#
_symmetry.space_group_name_H-M   'P 1'
#
loop_
_entity.id
_entity.type
_entity.pdbx_description
1 polymer ?
#
loop_
_entity_poly.entity_id
_entity_poly.type
_entity_poly.pdbx_seq_one_letter_code
_entity_poly.pdbx_strand_id
1 'polypeptide(L)'
;MLELYEILSNPIALGIYIALAIGGSIYVRISRQLKRQKELQLMADSLGFSYNDEQTEKVRQLLESSSMLGNEMFFNVLGGTFNGTYFAIGDFNITVGSGSKKRKQYQTYVVIRSGKLASPNFCLQPE
;
A
#
# COMPACT_ATOMS: atom_id res chain seq x y z
N MET A 1 -40.57 6.12 -7.39
CA MET A 1 -40.39 5.32 -8.63
C MET A 1 -40.50 6.17 -9.89
N LEU A 2 -41.44 7.06 -10.00
CA LEU A 2 -41.55 7.98 -11.15
C LEU A 2 -40.32 8.90 -11.28
N GLU A 3 -39.80 9.40 -10.17
CA GLU A 3 -38.60 10.26 -10.16
C GLU A 3 -37.35 9.55 -10.67
N LEU A 4 -37.20 8.28 -10.33
CA LEU A 4 -36.07 7.46 -10.79
C LEU A 4 -36.14 7.20 -12.29
N TYR A 5 -37.35 7.00 -12.81
CA TYR A 5 -37.58 6.80 -14.23
C TYR A 5 -37.28 8.08 -15.04
N GLU A 6 -37.67 9.24 -14.52
CA GLU A 6 -37.37 10.52 -15.15
C GLU A 6 -35.86 10.81 -15.20
N ILE A 7 -35.12 10.48 -14.15
CA ILE A 7 -33.66 10.61 -14.11
C ILE A 7 -33.00 9.67 -15.14
N LEU A 8 -33.49 8.44 -15.23
CA LEU A 8 -32.95 7.45 -16.17
C LEU A 8 -33.28 7.74 -17.62
N SER A 9 -34.40 8.45 -17.87
CA SER A 9 -34.80 8.83 -19.22
C SER A 9 -34.11 10.09 -19.74
N ASN A 10 -33.49 10.89 -18.86
CA ASN A 10 -32.79 12.10 -19.24
C ASN A 10 -31.28 11.83 -19.33
N PRO A 11 -30.67 11.88 -20.54
CA PRO A 11 -29.26 11.57 -20.70
C PRO A 11 -28.33 12.55 -19.97
N ILE A 12 -28.74 13.79 -19.78
CA ILE A 12 -27.94 14.79 -19.04
C ILE A 12 -27.95 14.46 -17.54
N ALA A 13 -29.11 14.16 -16.96
CA ALA A 13 -29.24 13.78 -15.57
C ALA A 13 -28.49 12.48 -15.26
N LEU A 14 -28.57 11.50 -16.15
CA LEU A 14 -27.85 10.24 -16.04
C LEU A 14 -26.32 10.47 -16.08
N GLY A 15 -25.85 11.33 -16.97
CA GLY A 15 -24.42 11.67 -17.06
C GLY A 15 -23.90 12.33 -15.79
N ILE A 16 -24.64 13.25 -15.20
CA ILE A 16 -24.30 13.90 -13.94
C ILE A 16 -24.25 12.86 -12.80
N TYR A 17 -25.20 11.95 -12.75
CA TYR A 17 -25.26 10.92 -11.71
C TYR A 17 -24.07 9.97 -11.77
N ILE A 18 -23.70 9.54 -12.98
CA ILE A 18 -22.51 8.69 -13.21
C ILE A 18 -21.23 9.45 -12.81
N ALA A 19 -21.12 10.73 -13.18
CA ALA A 19 -19.95 11.55 -12.84
C ALA A 19 -19.80 11.70 -11.32
N LEU A 20 -20.89 11.89 -10.58
CA LEU A 20 -20.88 11.98 -9.13
C LEU A 20 -20.49 10.65 -8.48
N ALA A 21 -20.98 9.54 -9.00
CA ALA A 21 -20.62 8.21 -8.50
C ALA A 21 -19.12 7.91 -8.68
N ILE A 22 -18.57 8.21 -9.85
CA ILE A 22 -17.14 8.02 -10.14
C ILE A 22 -16.29 8.95 -9.28
N GLY A 23 -16.65 10.23 -9.20
CA GLY A 23 -15.94 11.22 -8.37
C GLY A 23 -15.95 10.86 -6.90
N GLY A 24 -17.08 10.38 -6.38
CA GLY A 24 -17.21 9.92 -5.00
C GLY A 24 -16.32 8.71 -4.71
N SER A 25 -16.25 7.75 -5.62
CA SER A 25 -15.38 6.58 -5.50
C SER A 25 -13.90 6.95 -5.44
N ILE A 26 -13.47 7.86 -6.31
CA ILE A 26 -12.09 8.35 -6.35
C ILE A 26 -11.78 9.10 -5.05
N TYR A 27 -12.68 9.96 -4.59
CA TYR A 27 -12.50 10.70 -3.34
C TYR A 27 -12.33 9.77 -2.15
N VAL A 28 -13.13 8.71 -2.03
CA VAL A 28 -13.03 7.74 -0.93
C VAL A 28 -11.68 7.03 -0.95
N ARG A 29 -11.21 6.63 -2.13
CA ARG A 29 -9.89 5.98 -2.26
C ARG A 29 -8.76 6.90 -1.84
N ILE A 30 -8.76 8.13 -2.31
CA ILE A 30 -7.73 9.13 -1.97
C ILE A 30 -7.76 9.44 -0.47
N SER A 31 -8.95 9.60 0.12
CA SER A 31 -9.10 9.85 1.55
C SER A 31 -8.54 8.73 2.40
N ARG A 32 -8.79 7.48 2.04
CA ARG A 32 -8.26 6.31 2.76
C ARG A 32 -6.73 6.25 2.67
N GLN A 33 -6.18 6.52 1.50
CA GLN A 33 -4.73 6.51 1.30
C GLN A 33 -4.06 7.63 2.10
N LEU A 34 -4.60 8.83 2.07
CA LEU A 34 -4.08 9.96 2.85
C LEU A 34 -4.15 9.69 4.36
N LYS A 35 -5.24 9.08 4.82
CA LYS A 35 -5.38 8.68 6.21
C LYS A 35 -4.32 7.66 6.62
N ARG A 36 -4.08 6.66 5.78
CA ARG A 36 -3.04 5.65 6.00
C ARG A 36 -1.65 6.27 6.05
N GLN A 37 -1.35 7.19 5.13
CA GLN A 37 -0.08 7.91 5.12
C GLN A 37 0.14 8.73 6.39
N LYS A 38 -0.90 9.41 6.87
CA LYS A 38 -0.85 10.16 8.14
C LYS A 38 -0.59 9.24 9.33
N GLU A 39 -1.26 8.12 9.41
CA GLU A 39 -1.06 7.13 10.48
C GLU A 39 0.37 6.61 10.49
N LEU A 40 0.92 6.29 9.34
CA LEU A 40 2.29 5.81 9.20
C LEU A 40 3.31 6.90 9.53
N GLN A 41 3.05 8.15 9.14
CA GLN A 41 3.92 9.27 9.49
C GLN A 41 3.95 9.51 11.00
N LEU A 42 2.80 9.45 11.66
CA LEU A 42 2.72 9.58 13.12
C LEU A 42 3.44 8.42 13.81
N MET A 43 3.31 7.22 13.30
CA MET A 43 4.03 6.07 13.81
C MET A 43 5.54 6.23 13.65
N ALA A 44 6.00 6.68 12.48
CA ALA A 44 7.41 6.95 12.23
C ALA A 44 7.96 8.00 13.19
N ASP A 45 7.24 9.09 13.39
CA ASP A 45 7.64 10.16 14.30
C ASP A 45 7.74 9.66 15.74
N SER A 46 6.81 8.83 16.19
CA SER A 46 6.82 8.28 17.54
C SER A 46 7.96 7.29 17.79
N LEU A 47 8.39 6.58 16.74
CA LEU A 47 9.48 5.61 16.82
C LEU A 47 10.86 6.22 16.50
N GLY A 48 10.91 7.48 16.04
CA GLY A 48 12.12 8.09 15.54
C GLY A 48 12.58 7.52 14.20
N PHE A 49 11.66 6.97 13.42
CA PHE A 49 11.91 6.41 12.10
C PHE A 49 11.57 7.42 11.00
N SER A 50 12.08 7.18 9.80
CA SER A 50 11.79 8.00 8.62
C SER A 50 10.72 7.35 7.75
N TYR A 51 9.83 8.19 7.22
CA TYR A 51 8.79 7.79 6.28
C TYR A 51 8.99 8.57 4.98
N ASN A 52 9.70 7.97 4.03
CA ASN A 52 10.02 8.60 2.74
C ASN A 52 10.38 7.54 1.68
N ASP A 53 10.58 7.99 0.44
CA ASP A 53 10.91 7.12 -0.68
C ASP A 53 12.30 6.45 -0.55
N GLU A 54 13.21 7.07 0.20
CA GLU A 54 14.51 6.49 0.48
C GLU A 54 14.39 5.16 1.23
N GLN A 55 13.46 5.07 2.17
CA GLN A 55 13.19 3.84 2.90
C GLN A 55 12.60 2.77 1.99
N THR A 56 11.73 3.15 1.05
CA THR A 56 11.19 2.25 0.04
C THR A 56 12.31 1.63 -0.80
N GLU A 57 13.26 2.44 -1.25
CA GLU A 57 14.40 1.97 -2.05
C GLU A 57 15.32 1.05 -1.25
N LYS A 58 15.58 1.35 0.01
CA LYS A 58 16.37 0.50 0.89
C LYS A 58 15.75 -0.89 1.05
N VAL A 59 14.45 -0.96 1.29
CA VAL A 59 13.74 -2.23 1.43
C VAL A 59 13.79 -3.01 0.12
N ARG A 60 13.57 -2.35 -1.01
CA ARG A 60 13.66 -3.01 -2.31
C ARG A 60 15.02 -3.61 -2.56
N GLN A 61 16.09 -2.88 -2.29
CA GLN A 61 17.46 -3.37 -2.44
C GLN A 61 17.74 -4.56 -1.52
N LEU A 62 17.28 -4.52 -0.28
CA LEU A 62 17.45 -5.65 0.65
C LEU A 62 16.75 -6.91 0.17
N LEU A 63 15.54 -6.77 -0.36
CA LEU A 63 14.75 -7.90 -0.84
C LEU A 63 15.28 -8.44 -2.18
N GLU A 64 15.78 -7.58 -3.05
CA GLU A 64 16.46 -8.01 -4.28
C GLU A 64 17.68 -8.86 -3.97
N SER A 65 18.50 -8.47 -2.99
CA SER A 65 19.68 -9.22 -2.60
C SER A 65 19.35 -10.58 -1.99
N SER A 66 18.16 -10.76 -1.43
CA SER A 66 17.70 -12.00 -0.83
C SER A 66 16.91 -12.90 -1.79
N SER A 67 16.73 -12.48 -3.04
CA SER A 67 15.94 -13.19 -4.07
C SER A 67 14.47 -13.40 -3.67
N MET A 68 13.96 -12.59 -2.75
CA MET A 68 12.57 -12.65 -2.30
C MET A 68 11.65 -11.72 -3.10
N LEU A 69 12.22 -10.94 -4.03
CA LEU A 69 11.46 -9.97 -4.81
C LEU A 69 10.93 -10.61 -6.10
N GLY A 70 9.63 -10.51 -6.31
CA GLY A 70 8.97 -10.86 -7.57
C GLY A 70 8.36 -9.61 -8.23
N ASN A 71 7.08 -9.67 -8.57
CA ASN A 71 6.34 -8.56 -9.18
C ASN A 71 5.62 -7.67 -8.15
N GLU A 72 6.17 -7.57 -6.95
CA GLU A 72 5.61 -6.75 -5.88
C GLU A 72 5.97 -5.27 -6.07
N MET A 73 5.04 -4.41 -5.69
CA MET A 73 5.25 -2.97 -5.61
C MET A 73 5.17 -2.54 -4.15
N PHE A 74 6.25 -1.95 -3.64
CA PHE A 74 6.35 -1.49 -2.27
C PHE A 74 5.96 -0.02 -2.17
N PHE A 75 5.22 0.32 -1.12
CA PHE A 75 4.79 1.70 -0.86
C PHE A 75 4.51 1.88 0.64
N ASN A 76 4.36 3.13 1.06
CA ASN A 76 4.10 3.48 2.47
C ASN A 76 5.14 2.90 3.43
N VAL A 77 6.42 3.00 3.08
CA VAL A 77 7.50 2.40 3.86
C VAL A 77 8.03 3.39 4.90
N LEU A 78 8.01 2.98 6.15
CA LEU A 78 8.74 3.65 7.22
C LEU A 78 9.88 2.75 7.70
N GLY A 79 11.00 3.34 8.06
CA GLY A 79 12.13 2.55 8.50
C GLY A 79 13.13 3.36 9.31
N GLY A 80 13.95 2.65 10.04
CA GLY A 80 14.97 3.25 10.87
C GLY A 80 15.83 2.19 11.55
N THR A 81 16.85 2.66 12.25
CA THR A 81 17.80 1.81 12.97
C THR A 81 17.61 2.00 14.48
N PHE A 82 17.52 0.90 15.19
CA PHE A 82 17.44 0.88 16.64
C PHE A 82 18.43 -0.16 17.17
N ASN A 83 19.38 0.26 18.01
CA ASN A 83 20.42 -0.61 18.58
C ASN A 83 21.19 -1.42 17.53
N GLY A 84 21.52 -0.81 16.39
CA GLY A 84 22.26 -1.48 15.31
C GLY A 84 21.43 -2.39 14.42
N THR A 85 20.14 -2.48 14.69
CA THR A 85 19.21 -3.29 13.89
C THR A 85 18.33 -2.38 13.05
N TYR A 86 18.25 -2.66 11.75
CA TYR A 86 17.37 -1.93 10.86
C TYR A 86 15.99 -2.58 10.84
N PHE A 87 14.97 -1.76 11.01
CA PHE A 87 13.56 -2.15 10.95
C PHE A 87 12.85 -1.36 9.87
N ALA A 88 11.99 -2.01 9.12
CA ALA A 88 11.11 -1.35 8.17
C ALA A 88 9.73 -1.99 8.21
N ILE A 89 8.71 -1.15 8.11
CA ILE A 89 7.32 -1.56 8.03
C ILE A 89 6.73 -0.86 6.82
N GLY A 90 5.97 -1.57 6.02
CA GLY A 90 5.36 -0.98 4.86
C GLY A 90 4.27 -1.84 4.26
N ASP A 91 3.70 -1.32 3.21
CA ASP A 91 2.66 -2.00 2.44
C ASP A 91 3.25 -2.44 1.09
N PHE A 92 2.76 -3.55 0.58
CA PHE A 92 3.08 -3.98 -0.77
C PHE A 92 1.85 -4.56 -1.45
N ASN A 93 1.88 -4.55 -2.77
CA ASN A 93 0.87 -5.24 -3.55
C ASN A 93 1.52 -6.27 -4.47
N ILE A 94 0.83 -7.36 -4.67
CA ILE A 94 1.19 -8.38 -5.64
C ILE A 94 0.01 -8.60 -6.57
N THR A 95 0.31 -8.93 -7.82
CA THR A 95 -0.70 -9.32 -8.78
C THR A 95 -0.89 -10.83 -8.74
N VAL A 96 -2.09 -11.27 -8.42
CA VAL A 96 -2.44 -12.69 -8.30
C VAL A 96 -3.38 -13.07 -9.43
N GLY A 97 -3.19 -14.25 -10.01
CA GLY A 97 -4.01 -14.76 -11.09
C GLY A 97 -3.45 -14.46 -12.47
N SER A 98 -4.17 -14.86 -13.50
CA SER A 98 -3.77 -14.69 -14.91
C SER A 98 -4.97 -14.30 -15.77
N GLY A 99 -4.70 -13.61 -16.88
CA GLY A 99 -5.72 -13.18 -17.82
C GLY A 99 -6.74 -12.22 -17.20
N SER A 100 -8.02 -12.48 -17.41
CA SER A 100 -9.13 -11.67 -16.88
C SER A 100 -9.34 -11.82 -15.38
N LYS A 101 -8.69 -12.79 -14.73
CA LYS A 101 -8.78 -13.06 -13.30
C LYS A 101 -7.66 -12.42 -12.50
N LYS A 102 -6.85 -11.55 -13.10
CA LYS A 102 -5.81 -10.80 -12.39
C LYS A 102 -6.43 -9.87 -11.35
N ARG A 103 -5.92 -9.94 -10.14
CA ARG A 103 -6.31 -9.03 -9.04
C ARG A 103 -5.07 -8.60 -8.27
N LYS A 104 -5.12 -7.40 -7.71
CA LYS A 104 -4.09 -6.92 -6.81
C LYS A 104 -4.43 -7.31 -5.38
N GLN A 105 -3.46 -7.87 -4.68
CA GLN A 105 -3.58 -8.20 -3.27
C GLN A 105 -2.66 -7.28 -2.47
N TYR A 106 -3.19 -6.63 -1.45
CA TYR A 106 -2.47 -5.70 -0.59
C TYR A 106 -2.13 -6.38 0.73
N GLN A 107 -0.88 -6.24 1.16
CA GLN A 107 -0.40 -6.82 2.41
C GLN A 107 0.54 -5.83 3.10
N THR A 108 0.67 -5.97 4.43
CA THR A 108 1.64 -5.25 5.23
C THR A 108 2.79 -6.18 5.57
N TYR A 109 4.01 -5.68 5.53
CA TYR A 109 5.21 -6.47 5.82
C TYR A 109 6.07 -5.78 6.86
N VAL A 110 6.90 -6.58 7.53
CA VAL A 110 7.95 -6.10 8.43
C VAL A 110 9.28 -6.68 7.96
N VAL A 111 10.28 -5.82 7.82
CA VAL A 111 11.65 -6.23 7.49
C VAL A 111 12.55 -5.95 8.68
N ILE A 112 13.33 -6.93 9.08
CA ILE A 112 14.30 -6.79 10.15
C ILE A 112 15.65 -7.25 9.61
N ARG A 113 16.66 -6.37 9.70
CA ARG A 113 18.02 -6.69 9.32
C ARG A 113 18.97 -6.43 10.48
N SER A 114 19.61 -7.49 10.95
CA SER A 114 20.58 -7.39 12.04
C SER A 114 21.82 -8.23 11.72
N GLY A 115 23.01 -7.66 11.91
CA GLY A 115 24.24 -8.41 11.83
C GLY A 115 24.42 -9.45 12.93
N LYS A 116 23.59 -9.40 13.97
CA LYS A 116 23.59 -10.37 15.07
C LYS A 116 22.73 -11.59 14.79
N LEU A 117 21.88 -11.54 13.77
CA LEU A 117 21.06 -12.68 13.39
C LEU A 117 21.88 -13.61 12.50
N ALA A 118 22.12 -14.82 12.97
CA ALA A 118 22.84 -15.85 12.23
C ALA A 118 21.95 -16.65 11.28
N SER A 119 20.67 -16.30 11.18
CA SER A 119 19.71 -16.95 10.31
C SER A 119 19.67 -16.30 8.92
N PRO A 120 19.26 -17.03 7.86
CA PRO A 120 19.03 -16.42 6.57
C PRO A 120 17.92 -15.38 6.62
N ASN A 121 17.90 -14.48 5.64
CA ASN A 121 16.86 -13.48 5.53
C ASN A 121 15.47 -14.14 5.45
N PHE A 122 14.53 -13.63 6.21
CA PHE A 122 13.15 -14.12 6.20
C PHE A 122 12.17 -12.97 6.18
N CYS A 123 10.99 -13.25 5.65
CA CYS A 123 9.88 -12.30 5.62
C CYS A 123 8.66 -12.97 6.22
N LEU A 124 7.97 -12.27 7.13
CA LEU A 124 6.72 -12.73 7.70
C LEU A 124 5.57 -12.10 6.93
N GLN A 125 4.69 -12.94 6.42
CA GLN A 125 3.49 -12.50 5.71
C GLN A 125 2.26 -13.02 6.45
N PRO A 126 1.20 -12.23 6.56
CA PRO A 126 -0.06 -12.75 7.06
C PRO A 126 -0.63 -13.79 6.09
N GLU A 127 -1.26 -14.82 6.62
CA GLU A 127 -1.96 -15.84 5.82
C GLU A 127 -3.22 -15.30 5.14
#